data_6c3cc90df109de44920d48576078abd0
#
_entry.id   6c3cc90df109de44920d48576078abd0
#
_cell.length_a   1.000
_cell.length_b   1.000
_cell.length_c   1.000
_cell.angle_alpha   90.00
_cell.angle_beta   90.00
_cell.angle_gamma   90.00
#
_symmetry.space_group_name_H-M   'P 1'
#
loop_
_entity.id
_entity.type
_entity.pdbx_description
1 polymer ?
#
loop_
_entity_poly.entity_id
_entity_poly.type
_entity_poly.pdbx_seq_one_letter_code
_entity_poly.pdbx_strand_id
1 'polypeptide(L)'
;QPYVLHIAALTVLRQADPAGWAELTHPELLECRLVAVKESADGSYETVPVETLLLLQPAEGLPANAQKLALQASTGLNVTEHWLQEQEGQRWAETWRESRRARLADSERFIQQGFAFQEAELAQIRAKLTPKVRAGDSSAQRQLTHIKQQQSQLAGRRERALTVLRREPELIAPGTVEFIAHALVTPPQDTAAHRQFAADVERIAMDWVQALEEAAGARVEWVHTSPLARA
;
A
#
# COMPACT_ATOMS: atom_id res chain seq x y z
N GLN A 1 -3.18 0.10 31.40
CA GLN A 1 -4.32 1.02 31.24
C GLN A 1 -5.23 0.50 30.12
N PRO A 2 -6.55 0.72 30.19
CA PRO A 2 -7.45 0.36 29.10
C PRO A 2 -7.16 1.22 27.85
N TYR A 3 -7.39 0.66 26.67
CA TYR A 3 -7.29 1.34 25.38
C TYR A 3 -8.32 0.78 24.40
N VAL A 4 -8.61 1.53 23.33
CA VAL A 4 -9.42 1.01 22.21
C VAL A 4 -8.51 0.62 21.07
N LEU A 5 -8.73 -0.57 20.53
CA LEU A 5 -8.09 -1.07 19.33
C LEU A 5 -9.07 -0.94 18.17
N HIS A 6 -8.69 -0.15 17.17
CA HIS A 6 -9.45 0.00 15.94
C HIS A 6 -8.77 -0.82 14.84
N ILE A 7 -9.56 -1.61 14.12
CA ILE A 7 -9.11 -2.33 12.93
C ILE A 7 -9.78 -1.68 11.72
N ALA A 8 -8.99 -1.23 10.78
CA ALA A 8 -9.48 -0.58 9.57
C ALA A 8 -8.81 -1.12 8.32
N ALA A 9 -9.53 -1.07 7.20
CA ALA A 9 -8.96 -1.18 5.86
C ALA A 9 -8.58 0.22 5.38
N LEU A 10 -7.32 0.41 5.06
CA LEU A 10 -6.79 1.64 4.50
C LEU A 10 -6.39 1.42 3.05
N THR A 11 -6.80 2.32 2.17
CA THR A 11 -6.54 2.21 0.73
C THR A 11 -5.58 3.30 0.26
N VAL A 12 -4.85 3.00 -0.82
CA VAL A 12 -4.11 3.97 -1.62
C VAL A 12 -4.64 3.91 -3.05
N LEU A 13 -4.96 5.08 -3.58
CA LEU A 13 -5.58 5.22 -4.89
C LEU A 13 -4.70 6.07 -5.82
N ARG A 14 -4.73 5.73 -7.10
CA ARG A 14 -4.45 6.69 -8.15
C ARG A 14 -5.76 7.43 -8.45
N GLN A 15 -5.80 8.72 -8.17
CA GLN A 15 -6.95 9.57 -8.44
C GLN A 15 -7.20 9.71 -9.95
N ALA A 16 -8.43 10.06 -10.33
CA ALA A 16 -8.71 10.49 -11.69
C ALA A 16 -7.96 11.80 -12.00
N ASP A 17 -7.46 11.93 -13.24
CA ASP A 17 -6.79 13.16 -13.63
C ASP A 17 -7.83 14.28 -13.86
N PRO A 18 -7.78 15.39 -13.09
CA PRO A 18 -8.67 16.53 -13.30
C PRO A 18 -8.45 17.21 -14.65
N ALA A 19 -7.30 17.01 -15.30
CA ALA A 19 -7.05 17.49 -16.67
C ALA A 19 -7.81 16.71 -17.76
N GLY A 20 -8.55 15.65 -17.39
CA GLY A 20 -9.45 14.93 -18.29
C GLY A 20 -8.76 14.03 -19.30
N TRP A 21 -7.56 13.53 -19.01
CA TRP A 21 -6.92 12.53 -19.86
C TRP A 21 -7.74 11.25 -19.89
N ALA A 22 -8.11 10.78 -21.07
CA ALA A 22 -9.01 9.64 -21.27
C ALA A 22 -8.50 8.36 -20.60
N GLU A 23 -7.18 8.20 -20.50
CA GLU A 23 -6.51 7.08 -19.88
C GLU A 23 -6.54 7.10 -18.33
N LEU A 24 -6.85 8.27 -17.74
CA LEU A 24 -6.85 8.51 -16.29
C LEU A 24 -8.19 9.05 -15.78
N THR A 25 -9.30 8.69 -16.43
CA THR A 25 -10.64 9.21 -16.09
C THR A 25 -11.22 8.63 -14.81
N HIS A 26 -10.75 7.47 -14.38
CA HIS A 26 -11.27 6.77 -13.21
C HIS A 26 -10.17 6.56 -12.16
N PRO A 27 -10.54 6.67 -10.87
CA PRO A 27 -9.62 6.27 -9.81
C PRO A 27 -9.32 4.76 -9.92
N GLU A 28 -8.10 4.39 -9.55
CA GLU A 28 -7.64 3.01 -9.52
C GLU A 28 -7.13 2.67 -8.14
N LEU A 29 -7.59 1.55 -7.59
CA LEU A 29 -7.09 1.01 -6.34
C LEU A 29 -5.68 0.43 -6.55
N LEU A 30 -4.69 1.03 -5.91
CA LEU A 30 -3.31 0.56 -5.97
C LEU A 30 -3.00 -0.43 -4.85
N GLU A 31 -3.55 -0.18 -3.68
CA GLU A 31 -3.32 -1.02 -2.50
C GLU A 31 -4.46 -0.89 -1.50
N CYS A 32 -4.72 -2.00 -0.79
CA CYS A 32 -5.60 -2.05 0.38
C CYS A 32 -4.92 -2.89 1.45
N ARG A 33 -4.78 -2.34 2.66
CA ARG A 33 -4.18 -3.04 3.80
C ARG A 33 -5.05 -2.91 5.03
N LEU A 34 -5.01 -3.95 5.86
CA LEU A 34 -5.50 -3.86 7.22
C LEU A 34 -4.48 -3.16 8.11
N VAL A 35 -4.97 -2.24 8.92
CA VAL A 35 -4.20 -1.52 9.94
C VAL A 35 -4.90 -1.65 11.27
N ALA A 36 -4.11 -1.73 12.33
CA ALA A 36 -4.60 -1.68 13.69
C ALA A 36 -4.05 -0.44 14.39
N VAL A 37 -4.94 0.32 15.03
CA VAL A 37 -4.60 1.53 15.78
C VAL A 37 -5.09 1.40 17.19
N LYS A 38 -4.20 1.62 18.12
CA LYS A 38 -4.47 1.74 19.54
C LYS A 38 -4.74 3.21 19.87
N GLU A 39 -5.92 3.49 20.40
CA GLU A 39 -6.29 4.78 20.99
C GLU A 39 -6.21 4.66 22.50
N SER A 40 -5.31 5.43 23.11
CA SER A 40 -5.10 5.44 24.56
C SER A 40 -6.04 6.42 25.24
N ALA A 41 -6.21 6.28 26.55
CA ALA A 41 -7.10 7.13 27.36
C ALA A 41 -6.68 8.62 27.42
N ASP A 42 -5.44 8.93 27.09
CA ASP A 42 -4.90 10.28 26.97
C ASP A 42 -5.12 10.90 25.59
N GLY A 43 -5.77 10.18 24.67
CA GLY A 43 -6.02 10.62 23.29
C GLY A 43 -4.84 10.40 22.34
N SER A 44 -3.81 9.67 22.76
CA SER A 44 -2.70 9.30 21.88
C SER A 44 -3.07 8.12 20.98
N TYR A 45 -2.52 8.12 19.75
CA TYR A 45 -2.68 7.06 18.76
C TYR A 45 -1.35 6.40 18.45
N GLU A 46 -1.38 5.09 18.30
CA GLU A 46 -0.21 4.27 17.98
C GLU A 46 -0.62 3.16 17.00
N THR A 47 0.10 3.00 15.90
CA THR A 47 -0.08 1.86 15.00
C THR A 47 0.53 0.62 15.63
N VAL A 48 -0.25 -0.46 15.69
CA VAL A 48 0.19 -1.74 16.24
C VAL A 48 0.02 -2.85 15.19
N PRO A 49 0.71 -3.99 15.31
CA PRO A 49 0.49 -5.13 14.43
C PRO A 49 -0.96 -5.61 14.49
N VAL A 50 -1.56 -5.93 13.34
CA VAL A 50 -2.95 -6.43 13.28
C VAL A 50 -3.11 -7.74 14.07
N GLU A 51 -2.05 -8.52 14.14
CA GLU A 51 -1.94 -9.77 14.90
C GLU A 51 -2.18 -9.57 16.40
N THR A 52 -2.05 -8.36 16.91
CA THR A 52 -2.40 -8.01 18.29
C THR A 52 -3.83 -8.43 18.63
N LEU A 53 -4.76 -8.41 17.66
CA LEU A 53 -6.13 -8.87 17.85
C LEU A 53 -6.19 -10.36 18.27
N LEU A 54 -5.27 -11.19 17.79
CA LEU A 54 -5.22 -12.62 18.09
C LEU A 54 -4.76 -12.92 19.53
N LEU A 55 -4.15 -11.93 20.18
CA LEU A 55 -3.69 -12.04 21.57
C LEU A 55 -4.78 -11.65 22.57
N LEU A 56 -5.90 -11.08 22.10
CA LEU A 56 -6.99 -10.64 22.96
C LEU A 56 -7.87 -11.82 23.37
N GLN A 57 -8.32 -11.80 24.61
CA GLN A 57 -9.27 -12.76 25.16
C GLN A 57 -10.56 -12.03 25.56
N PRO A 58 -11.72 -12.70 25.46
CA PRO A 58 -12.97 -12.13 25.98
C PRO A 58 -12.85 -11.79 27.46
N ALA A 59 -13.26 -10.58 27.84
CA ALA A 59 -13.25 -10.14 29.23
C ALA A 59 -14.63 -10.31 29.85
N GLU A 60 -14.67 -10.78 31.11
CA GLU A 60 -15.87 -10.78 31.92
C GLU A 60 -15.99 -9.44 32.67
N GLY A 61 -17.01 -8.64 32.29
CA GLY A 61 -17.27 -7.35 32.92
C GLY A 61 -16.52 -6.19 32.25
N LEU A 62 -17.00 -4.99 32.51
CA LEU A 62 -16.50 -3.75 31.89
C LEU A 62 -16.24 -2.71 32.99
N PRO A 63 -14.97 -2.38 33.28
CA PRO A 63 -14.65 -1.34 34.27
C PRO A 63 -15.23 0.02 33.86
N ALA A 64 -15.65 0.83 34.82
CA ALA A 64 -16.30 2.11 34.57
C ALA A 64 -15.42 3.10 33.78
N ASN A 65 -14.10 3.10 34.01
CA ASN A 65 -13.14 3.89 33.25
C ASN A 65 -13.02 3.45 31.78
N ALA A 66 -13.17 2.16 31.52
CA ALA A 66 -13.14 1.60 30.17
C ALA A 66 -14.43 1.93 29.41
N GLN A 67 -15.59 1.97 30.08
CA GLN A 67 -16.84 2.42 29.44
C GLN A 67 -16.77 3.86 28.93
N LYS A 68 -16.19 4.75 29.73
CA LYS A 68 -15.99 6.15 29.34
C LYS A 68 -15.09 6.24 28.10
N LEU A 69 -14.00 5.51 28.08
CA LEU A 69 -13.07 5.47 26.94
C LEU A 69 -13.76 4.94 25.68
N ALA A 70 -14.54 3.86 25.77
CA ALA A 70 -15.27 3.32 24.63
C ALA A 70 -16.24 4.33 24.02
N LEU A 71 -16.94 5.09 24.89
CA LEU A 71 -17.86 6.13 24.44
C LEU A 71 -17.11 7.28 23.74
N GLN A 72 -15.98 7.72 24.30
CA GLN A 72 -15.13 8.74 23.67
C GLN A 72 -14.63 8.28 22.31
N ALA A 73 -14.07 7.10 22.20
CA ALA A 73 -13.57 6.55 20.94
C ALA A 73 -14.69 6.40 19.88
N SER A 74 -15.89 5.96 20.28
CA SER A 74 -17.01 5.84 19.35
C SER A 74 -17.50 7.18 18.78
N THR A 75 -17.34 8.27 19.52
CA THR A 75 -17.68 9.63 19.06
C THR A 75 -16.54 10.31 18.31
N GLY A 76 -15.31 9.84 18.48
CA GLY A 76 -14.09 10.37 17.89
C GLY A 76 -13.58 9.66 16.63
N LEU A 77 -14.36 8.76 16.03
CA LEU A 77 -13.91 7.97 14.88
C LEU A 77 -13.38 8.79 13.69
N ASN A 78 -13.95 9.96 13.47
CA ASN A 78 -13.47 10.89 12.44
C ASN A 78 -12.05 11.42 12.73
N VAL A 79 -11.67 11.55 13.98
CA VAL A 79 -10.31 11.95 14.38
C VAL A 79 -9.33 10.81 14.12
N THR A 80 -9.72 9.58 14.49
CA THR A 80 -8.94 8.37 14.23
C THR A 80 -8.77 8.14 12.72
N GLU A 81 -9.82 8.33 11.94
CA GLU A 81 -9.79 8.26 10.46
C GLU A 81 -8.79 9.27 9.90
N HIS A 82 -8.90 10.53 10.29
CA HIS A 82 -7.99 11.58 9.85
C HIS A 82 -6.54 11.28 10.22
N TRP A 83 -6.31 10.84 11.45
CA TRP A 83 -4.97 10.43 11.91
C TRP A 83 -4.40 9.30 11.05
N LEU A 84 -5.20 8.26 10.76
CA LEU A 84 -4.81 7.15 9.88
C LEU A 84 -4.44 7.62 8.47
N GLN A 85 -5.24 8.50 7.89
CA GLN A 85 -4.98 9.06 6.57
C GLN A 85 -3.67 9.86 6.54
N GLU A 86 -3.43 10.72 7.55
CA GLU A 86 -2.24 11.58 7.61
C GLU A 86 -0.97 10.80 7.96
N GLN A 87 -1.03 9.82 8.87
CA GLN A 87 0.18 9.11 9.29
C GLN A 87 0.48 7.90 8.39
N GLU A 88 -0.45 6.99 8.23
CA GLU A 88 -0.21 5.76 7.48
C GLU A 88 -0.52 5.93 5.99
N GLY A 89 -1.63 6.55 5.65
CA GLY A 89 -2.06 6.74 4.27
C GLY A 89 -1.09 7.57 3.46
N GLN A 90 -0.63 8.71 3.99
CA GLN A 90 0.36 9.56 3.31
C GLN A 90 1.70 8.84 3.15
N ARG A 91 2.16 8.12 4.18
CA ARG A 91 3.39 7.35 4.12
C ARG A 91 3.36 6.30 3.01
N TRP A 92 2.24 5.57 2.88
CA TRP A 92 2.10 4.55 1.83
C TRP A 92 1.95 5.19 0.45
N ALA A 93 1.17 6.26 0.33
CA ALA A 93 1.06 6.99 -0.92
C ALA A 93 2.43 7.50 -1.40
N GLU A 94 3.27 8.02 -0.50
CA GLU A 94 4.62 8.44 -0.86
C GLU A 94 5.52 7.27 -1.29
N THR A 95 5.45 6.13 -0.59
CA THR A 95 6.16 4.91 -1.01
C THR A 95 5.78 4.49 -2.44
N TRP A 96 4.49 4.59 -2.79
CA TRP A 96 4.00 4.32 -4.13
C TRP A 96 4.52 5.35 -5.14
N ARG A 97 4.48 6.65 -4.80
CA ARG A 97 5.01 7.74 -5.64
C ARG A 97 6.50 7.53 -5.94
N GLU A 98 7.29 7.26 -4.90
CA GLU A 98 8.72 6.99 -5.02
C GLU A 98 9.00 5.77 -5.90
N SER A 99 8.27 4.67 -5.70
CA SER A 99 8.39 3.48 -6.53
C SER A 99 8.07 3.74 -8.00
N ARG A 100 7.04 4.56 -8.29
CA ARG A 100 6.69 4.95 -9.66
C ARG A 100 7.74 5.88 -10.26
N ARG A 101 8.21 6.87 -9.50
CA ARG A 101 9.29 7.78 -9.94
C ARG A 101 10.60 7.03 -10.23
N ALA A 102 10.97 6.08 -9.39
CA ALA A 102 12.18 5.28 -9.60
C ALA A 102 12.16 4.47 -10.90
N ARG A 103 10.97 4.03 -11.34
CA ARG A 103 10.79 3.26 -12.59
C ARG A 103 10.50 4.14 -13.81
N LEU A 104 10.34 5.45 -13.63
CA LEU A 104 9.88 6.36 -14.70
C LEU A 104 10.79 6.30 -15.93
N ALA A 105 12.10 6.40 -15.75
CA ALA A 105 13.06 6.40 -16.85
C ALA A 105 13.04 5.10 -17.67
N ASP A 106 12.91 3.95 -17.02
CA ASP A 106 12.82 2.66 -17.69
C ASP A 106 11.49 2.49 -18.42
N SER A 107 10.39 2.94 -17.79
CA SER A 107 9.06 2.94 -18.41
C SER A 107 8.99 3.86 -19.64
N GLU A 108 9.59 5.06 -19.56
CA GLU A 108 9.70 5.96 -20.69
C GLU A 108 10.49 5.33 -21.85
N ARG A 109 11.63 4.71 -21.54
CA ARG A 109 12.45 3.99 -22.53
C ARG A 109 11.66 2.87 -23.19
N PHE A 110 10.92 2.08 -22.42
CA PHE A 110 10.08 1.00 -22.93
C PHE A 110 8.99 1.53 -23.87
N ILE A 111 8.28 2.60 -23.50
CA ILE A 111 7.28 3.25 -24.33
C ILE A 111 7.92 3.76 -25.64
N GLN A 112 9.04 4.47 -25.54
CA GLN A 112 9.74 5.00 -26.71
C GLN A 112 10.18 3.89 -27.68
N GLN A 113 10.73 2.80 -27.16
CA GLN A 113 11.13 1.64 -27.97
C GLN A 113 9.92 0.97 -28.64
N GLY A 114 8.79 0.81 -27.91
CA GLY A 114 7.56 0.27 -28.47
C GLY A 114 7.02 1.11 -29.64
N PHE A 115 7.01 2.44 -29.49
CA PHE A 115 6.60 3.34 -30.58
C PHE A 115 7.58 3.34 -31.73
N ALA A 116 8.89 3.29 -31.49
CA ALA A 116 9.91 3.19 -32.56
C ALA A 116 9.76 1.88 -33.36
N PHE A 117 9.46 0.77 -32.67
CA PHE A 117 9.17 -0.51 -33.36
C PHE A 117 7.94 -0.40 -34.25
N GLN A 118 6.82 0.16 -33.74
CA GLN A 118 5.61 0.37 -34.53
C GLN A 118 5.85 1.28 -35.75
N GLU A 119 6.66 2.34 -35.58
CA GLU A 119 7.01 3.24 -36.66
C GLU A 119 7.80 2.51 -37.78
N ALA A 120 8.78 1.69 -37.40
CA ALA A 120 9.54 0.87 -38.31
C ALA A 120 8.67 -0.15 -39.07
N GLU A 121 7.75 -0.81 -38.38
CA GLU A 121 6.81 -1.74 -38.97
C GLU A 121 5.88 -1.06 -39.99
N LEU A 122 5.29 0.06 -39.65
CA LEU A 122 4.45 0.86 -40.55
C LEU A 122 5.26 1.37 -41.78
N ALA A 123 6.52 1.74 -41.58
CA ALA A 123 7.41 2.14 -42.69
C ALA A 123 7.68 0.98 -43.65
N GLN A 124 7.91 -0.24 -43.15
CA GLN A 124 8.08 -1.45 -43.94
C GLN A 124 6.82 -1.77 -44.78
N ILE A 125 5.63 -1.73 -44.11
CA ILE A 125 4.36 -1.95 -44.80
C ILE A 125 4.16 -0.91 -45.91
N ARG A 126 4.42 0.37 -45.63
CA ARG A 126 4.37 1.44 -46.61
C ARG A 126 5.30 1.20 -47.81
N ALA A 127 6.53 0.77 -47.54
CA ALA A 127 7.48 0.46 -48.61
C ALA A 127 6.98 -0.67 -49.51
N LYS A 128 6.33 -1.71 -48.95
CA LYS A 128 5.76 -2.83 -49.72
C LYS A 128 4.51 -2.43 -50.54
N LEU A 129 3.70 -1.49 -50.04
CA LEU A 129 2.47 -1.05 -50.71
C LEU A 129 2.75 -0.04 -51.83
N THR A 130 3.78 0.81 -51.70
CA THR A 130 4.09 1.88 -52.66
C THR A 130 4.24 1.39 -54.11
N PRO A 131 4.99 0.31 -54.45
CA PRO A 131 5.10 -0.19 -55.81
C PRO A 131 3.78 -0.75 -56.34
N LYS A 132 2.94 -1.39 -55.49
CA LYS A 132 1.62 -1.92 -55.90
C LYS A 132 0.67 -0.79 -56.29
N VAL A 133 0.70 0.31 -55.52
CA VAL A 133 -0.09 1.51 -55.83
C VAL A 133 0.36 2.12 -57.19
N ARG A 134 1.67 2.16 -57.46
CA ARG A 134 2.20 2.63 -58.76
C ARG A 134 1.76 1.74 -59.93
N ALA A 135 1.52 0.44 -59.63
CA ALA A 135 1.00 -0.49 -60.62
C ALA A 135 -0.53 -0.42 -60.80
N GLY A 136 -1.22 0.51 -60.11
CA GLY A 136 -2.67 0.74 -60.29
C GLY A 136 -3.56 -0.10 -59.36
N ASP A 137 -3.02 -0.76 -58.33
CA ASP A 137 -3.78 -1.54 -57.35
C ASP A 137 -4.58 -0.62 -56.42
N SER A 138 -5.92 -0.57 -56.61
CA SER A 138 -6.83 0.26 -55.80
C SER A 138 -6.99 -0.23 -54.36
N SER A 139 -6.76 -1.52 -54.11
CA SER A 139 -6.77 -2.07 -52.75
C SER A 139 -5.53 -1.60 -51.97
N ALA A 140 -4.36 -1.69 -52.62
CA ALA A 140 -3.13 -1.19 -52.07
C ALA A 140 -3.18 0.33 -51.79
N GLN A 141 -3.87 1.11 -52.64
CA GLN A 141 -4.08 2.55 -52.41
C GLN A 141 -4.86 2.82 -51.13
N ARG A 142 -5.95 2.09 -50.88
CA ARG A 142 -6.74 2.24 -49.61
C ARG A 142 -5.91 1.86 -48.39
N GLN A 143 -5.17 0.75 -48.44
CA GLN A 143 -4.28 0.34 -47.38
C GLN A 143 -3.18 1.37 -47.11
N LEU A 144 -2.56 1.92 -48.16
CA LEU A 144 -1.54 2.96 -48.02
C LEU A 144 -2.08 4.21 -47.32
N THR A 145 -3.31 4.63 -47.63
CA THR A 145 -3.97 5.77 -47.00
C THR A 145 -4.16 5.50 -45.48
N HIS A 146 -4.62 4.30 -45.14
CA HIS A 146 -4.79 3.89 -43.73
C HIS A 146 -3.44 3.89 -42.96
N ILE A 147 -2.39 3.33 -43.56
CA ILE A 147 -1.04 3.31 -42.99
C ILE A 147 -0.51 4.72 -42.75
N LYS A 148 -0.68 5.63 -43.74
CA LYS A 148 -0.30 7.05 -43.55
C LYS A 148 -1.04 7.73 -42.43
N GLN A 149 -2.33 7.44 -42.27
CA GLN A 149 -3.14 7.96 -41.16
C GLN A 149 -2.64 7.43 -39.82
N GLN A 150 -2.35 6.13 -39.69
CA GLN A 150 -1.76 5.56 -38.48
C GLN A 150 -0.41 6.21 -38.16
N GLN A 151 0.47 6.37 -39.15
CA GLN A 151 1.77 7.05 -38.98
C GLN A 151 1.60 8.48 -38.46
N SER A 152 0.66 9.26 -39.01
CA SER A 152 0.44 10.65 -38.60
C SER A 152 -0.07 10.77 -37.15
N GLN A 153 -0.77 9.74 -36.64
CA GLN A 153 -1.28 9.70 -35.27
C GLN A 153 -0.26 9.18 -34.25
N LEU A 154 0.80 8.49 -34.71
CA LEU A 154 1.73 7.79 -33.83
C LEU A 154 2.49 8.73 -32.88
N ALA A 155 2.94 9.89 -33.41
CA ALA A 155 3.65 10.89 -32.61
C ALA A 155 2.78 11.46 -31.48
N GLY A 156 1.52 11.78 -31.78
CA GLY A 156 0.57 12.27 -30.76
C GLY A 156 0.19 11.20 -29.72
N ARG A 157 0.11 9.93 -30.14
CA ARG A 157 -0.12 8.81 -29.20
C ARG A 157 1.07 8.60 -28.28
N ARG A 158 2.30 8.66 -28.82
CA ARG A 158 3.53 8.56 -28.02
C ARG A 158 3.59 9.68 -26.98
N GLU A 159 3.37 10.92 -27.38
CA GLU A 159 3.43 12.07 -26.48
C GLU A 159 2.38 11.96 -25.36
N ARG A 160 1.15 11.56 -25.68
CA ARG A 160 0.12 11.30 -24.67
C ARG A 160 0.53 10.21 -23.70
N ALA A 161 1.03 9.08 -24.19
CA ALA A 161 1.46 7.98 -23.32
C ALA A 161 2.56 8.40 -22.34
N LEU A 162 3.53 9.20 -22.80
CA LEU A 162 4.59 9.74 -21.95
C LEU A 162 4.06 10.76 -20.95
N THR A 163 3.13 11.61 -21.36
CA THR A 163 2.50 12.60 -20.45
C THR A 163 1.71 11.90 -19.34
N VAL A 164 0.90 10.89 -19.68
CA VAL A 164 0.15 10.08 -18.71
C VAL A 164 1.09 9.42 -17.72
N LEU A 165 2.17 8.78 -18.21
CA LEU A 165 3.17 8.12 -17.37
C LEU A 165 3.83 9.10 -16.36
N ARG A 166 4.16 10.31 -16.81
CA ARG A 166 4.78 11.34 -15.94
C ARG A 166 3.83 11.91 -14.90
N ARG A 167 2.55 12.00 -15.23
CA ARG A 167 1.52 12.52 -14.29
C ARG A 167 1.06 11.50 -13.25
N GLU A 168 1.13 10.21 -13.59
CA GLU A 168 0.62 9.13 -12.71
C GLU A 168 1.10 9.25 -11.25
N PRO A 169 2.40 9.47 -10.93
CA PRO A 169 2.86 9.57 -9.55
C PRO A 169 2.21 10.73 -8.78
N GLU A 170 1.86 11.82 -9.45
CA GLU A 170 1.25 13.00 -8.82
C GLU A 170 -0.21 12.77 -8.42
N LEU A 171 -0.87 11.79 -9.05
CA LEU A 171 -2.25 11.43 -8.80
C LEU A 171 -2.41 10.39 -7.69
N ILE A 172 -1.33 9.85 -7.15
CA ILE A 172 -1.37 8.87 -6.07
C ILE A 172 -1.63 9.58 -4.74
N ALA A 173 -2.66 9.15 -4.04
CA ALA A 173 -3.09 9.73 -2.77
C ALA A 173 -3.64 8.66 -1.82
N PRO A 174 -3.70 8.93 -0.52
CA PRO A 174 -4.49 8.14 0.40
C PRO A 174 -5.93 8.06 -0.08
N GLY A 175 -6.51 6.87 0.04
CA GLY A 175 -7.92 6.64 -0.27
C GLY A 175 -8.79 6.67 0.98
N THR A 176 -9.74 5.75 1.05
CA THR A 176 -10.68 5.63 2.16
C THR A 176 -10.09 4.84 3.32
N VAL A 177 -10.55 5.16 4.52
CA VAL A 177 -10.41 4.34 5.73
C VAL A 177 -11.78 3.73 6.03
N GLU A 178 -11.85 2.43 6.07
CA GLU A 178 -13.07 1.70 6.43
C GLU A 178 -12.83 0.92 7.72
N PHE A 179 -13.50 1.32 8.79
CA PHE A 179 -13.40 0.60 10.06
C PHE A 179 -14.14 -0.73 9.98
N ILE A 180 -13.44 -1.80 10.31
CA ILE A 180 -13.95 -3.18 10.27
C ILE A 180 -14.40 -3.62 11.67
N ALA A 181 -13.60 -3.27 12.68
CA ALA A 181 -13.86 -3.67 14.06
C ALA A 181 -13.27 -2.69 15.07
N HIS A 182 -13.87 -2.68 16.26
CA HIS A 182 -13.37 -1.96 17.41
C HIS A 182 -13.39 -2.91 18.62
N ALA A 183 -12.31 -2.90 19.38
CA ALA A 183 -12.19 -3.69 20.59
C ALA A 183 -11.75 -2.79 21.75
N LEU A 184 -12.52 -2.79 22.84
CA LEU A 184 -12.08 -2.19 24.08
C LEU A 184 -11.21 -3.19 24.82
N VAL A 185 -9.94 -2.85 24.99
CA VAL A 185 -8.95 -3.72 25.62
C VAL A 185 -8.70 -3.24 27.04
N THR A 186 -8.86 -4.13 28.00
CA THR A 186 -8.61 -3.88 29.42
C THR A 186 -7.51 -4.80 29.91
N PRO A 187 -6.67 -4.34 30.87
CA PRO A 187 -5.73 -5.25 31.52
C PRO A 187 -6.50 -6.39 32.21
N PRO A 188 -5.93 -7.59 32.29
CA PRO A 188 -6.54 -8.69 33.01
C PRO A 188 -6.76 -8.30 34.48
N GLN A 189 -7.94 -8.61 34.99
CA GLN A 189 -8.30 -8.32 36.40
C GLN A 189 -7.64 -9.30 37.35
N ASP A 190 -7.33 -10.50 36.87
CA ASP A 190 -6.65 -11.52 37.66
C ASP A 190 -5.13 -11.34 37.60
N THR A 191 -4.53 -11.11 38.79
CA THR A 191 -3.07 -10.97 38.93
C THR A 191 -2.31 -12.27 38.61
N ALA A 192 -2.95 -13.42 38.70
CA ALA A 192 -2.35 -14.71 38.32
C ALA A 192 -2.32 -14.84 36.80
N ALA A 193 -3.42 -14.53 36.10
CA ALA A 193 -3.48 -14.52 34.64
C ALA A 193 -2.52 -13.48 34.04
N HIS A 194 -2.36 -12.32 34.68
CA HIS A 194 -1.41 -11.30 34.25
C HIS A 194 0.05 -11.77 34.38
N ARG A 195 0.39 -12.45 35.47
CA ARG A 195 1.73 -13.03 35.65
C ARG A 195 2.02 -14.14 34.64
N GLN A 196 1.03 -15.00 34.38
CA GLN A 196 1.16 -16.06 33.40
C GLN A 196 1.36 -15.49 31.98
N PHE A 197 0.56 -14.50 31.62
CA PHE A 197 0.69 -13.82 30.32
C PHE A 197 2.06 -13.14 30.16
N ALA A 198 2.55 -12.44 31.20
CA ALA A 198 3.87 -11.81 31.17
C ALA A 198 4.99 -12.86 31.03
N ALA A 199 4.89 -13.99 31.70
CA ALA A 199 5.85 -15.09 31.61
C ALA A 199 5.83 -15.76 30.21
N ASP A 200 4.65 -15.90 29.61
CA ASP A 200 4.52 -16.46 28.26
C ASP A 200 5.08 -15.51 27.20
N VAL A 201 4.83 -14.21 27.31
CA VAL A 201 5.42 -13.19 26.42
C VAL A 201 6.94 -13.15 26.55
N GLU A 202 7.46 -13.19 27.78
CA GLU A 202 8.90 -13.23 28.03
C GLU A 202 9.54 -14.46 27.39
N ARG A 203 8.95 -15.65 27.58
CA ARG A 203 9.43 -16.90 27.00
C ARG A 203 9.46 -16.83 25.46
N ILE A 204 8.37 -16.38 24.82
CA ILE A 204 8.29 -16.26 23.36
C ILE A 204 9.32 -15.27 22.83
N ALA A 205 9.51 -14.14 23.51
CA ALA A 205 10.51 -13.14 23.13
C ALA A 205 11.94 -13.72 23.25
N MET A 206 12.21 -14.46 24.30
CA MET A 206 13.49 -15.11 24.50
C MET A 206 13.76 -16.19 23.45
N ASP A 207 12.80 -17.05 23.15
CA ASP A 207 12.91 -18.08 22.12
C ASP A 207 13.17 -17.45 20.74
N TRP A 208 12.47 -16.33 20.45
CA TRP A 208 12.64 -15.61 19.17
C TRP A 208 14.03 -14.97 19.04
N VAL A 209 14.51 -14.29 20.09
CA VAL A 209 15.85 -13.68 20.11
C VAL A 209 16.93 -14.77 20.00
N GLN A 210 16.77 -15.89 20.73
CA GLN A 210 17.68 -17.00 20.63
C GLN A 210 17.77 -17.55 19.20
N ALA A 211 16.63 -17.79 18.57
CA ALA A 211 16.59 -18.29 17.19
C ALA A 211 17.23 -17.31 16.19
N LEU A 212 17.05 -16.00 16.39
CA LEU A 212 17.64 -14.96 15.55
C LEU A 212 19.18 -14.92 15.69
N GLU A 213 19.67 -14.94 16.92
CA GLU A 213 21.11 -14.90 17.21
C GLU A 213 21.83 -16.20 16.79
N GLU A 214 21.21 -17.36 17.01
CA GLU A 214 21.74 -18.64 16.55
C GLU A 214 21.79 -18.71 15.02
N ALA A 215 20.78 -18.16 14.32
CA ALA A 215 20.81 -18.06 12.87
C ALA A 215 21.90 -17.12 12.36
N ALA A 216 22.31 -16.13 13.15
CA ALA A 216 23.44 -15.26 12.89
C ALA A 216 24.81 -15.88 13.27
N GLY A 217 24.81 -17.13 13.80
CA GLY A 217 26.01 -17.86 14.17
C GLY A 217 26.51 -17.58 15.60
N ALA A 218 25.71 -16.90 16.43
CA ALA A 218 26.04 -16.67 17.83
C ALA A 218 25.61 -17.87 18.71
N ARG A 219 26.31 -18.05 19.83
CA ARG A 219 25.86 -18.96 20.88
C ARG A 219 25.19 -18.16 21.99
N VAL A 220 23.90 -18.43 22.23
CA VAL A 220 23.11 -17.73 23.25
C VAL A 220 23.12 -18.51 24.57
N GLU A 221 23.49 -17.83 25.65
CA GLU A 221 23.40 -18.38 27.03
C GLU A 221 22.54 -17.46 27.91
N TRP A 222 21.50 -18.03 28.52
CA TRP A 222 20.58 -17.30 29.39
C TRP A 222 21.15 -17.10 30.78
N VAL A 223 21.60 -15.90 31.12
CA VAL A 223 22.31 -15.58 32.35
C VAL A 223 21.43 -15.74 33.61
N HIS A 224 20.12 -15.50 33.50
CA HIS A 224 19.21 -15.61 34.65
C HIS A 224 18.93 -17.05 35.11
N THR A 225 19.23 -18.04 34.27
CA THR A 225 19.13 -19.46 34.65
C THR A 225 20.48 -20.02 35.11
N SER A 226 21.55 -19.24 34.99
CA SER A 226 22.89 -19.65 35.39
C SER A 226 23.10 -19.57 36.91
N PRO A 227 23.72 -20.55 37.54
CA PRO A 227 24.07 -20.49 38.99
C PRO A 227 24.98 -19.31 39.32
N LEU A 228 25.68 -18.71 38.34
CA LEU A 228 26.56 -17.55 38.52
C LEU A 228 25.82 -16.22 38.68
N ALA A 229 24.52 -16.15 38.36
CA ALA A 229 23.71 -14.94 38.55
C ALA A 229 23.20 -14.74 40.00
N ARG A 230 23.55 -15.63 40.92
CA ARG A 230 23.12 -15.58 42.35
C ARG A 230 24.28 -15.31 43.33
N ALA A 231 25.45 -14.87 42.83
CA ALA A 231 26.58 -14.51 43.67
C ALA A 231 26.73 -12.98 43.83
#